data_fa1d932c1a4a4a88879bdddbcb78c667
#
_entry.id   fa1d932c1a4a4a88879bdddbcb78c667
#
_cell.length_a   1.000
_cell.length_b   1.000
_cell.length_c   1.000
_cell.angle_alpha   90.00
_cell.angle_beta   90.00
_cell.angle_gamma   90.00
#
_symmetry.space_group_name_H-M   'P 1'
#
loop_
_entity.id
_entity.type
_entity.pdbx_description
1 polymer ?
#
loop_
_entity_poly.entity_id
_entity_poly.type
_entity_poly.pdbx_seq_one_letter_code
_entity_poly.pdbx_strand_id
1 'polypeptide(L)' 'MPVPHDLLADLKLESEAYEALRMEDPLLSQLNKDYVAKDKEVLVAEKNGTGDDTVNRLRKERALLKEKIVQKIELHKKD' A
#
# COMPACT_ATOMS: atom_id res chain seq x y z
N MET A 1 -0.70 -11.44 7.04
CA MET A 1 -1.56 -10.78 6.06
C MET A 1 -0.92 -10.80 4.69
N PRO A 2 -1.66 -11.17 3.65
CA PRO A 2 -1.06 -11.17 2.31
C PRO A 2 -0.70 -9.75 1.88
N VAL A 3 0.41 -9.63 1.20
CA VAL A 3 0.85 -8.35 0.64
C VAL A 3 0.32 -8.26 -0.79
N PRO A 4 -0.25 -7.10 -1.20
CA PRO A 4 -0.73 -6.93 -2.56
C PRO A 4 0.39 -7.17 -3.58
N HIS A 5 0.13 -8.01 -4.58
CA HIS A 5 1.13 -8.31 -5.61
C HIS A 5 1.59 -7.08 -6.37
N ASP A 6 0.67 -6.17 -6.65
CA ASP A 6 0.99 -4.93 -7.37
C ASP A 6 1.98 -4.07 -6.60
N LEU A 7 1.83 -4.03 -5.27
CA LEU A 7 2.74 -3.27 -4.42
C LEU A 7 4.15 -3.85 -4.46
N LEU A 8 4.26 -5.18 -4.38
CA LEU A 8 5.56 -5.86 -4.43
C LEU A 8 6.24 -5.65 -5.78
N ALA A 9 5.50 -5.74 -6.87
CA ALA A 9 6.02 -5.52 -8.20
C ALA A 9 6.60 -4.11 -8.35
N ASP A 10 5.87 -3.11 -7.86
CA ASP A 10 6.31 -1.71 -7.92
C ASP A 10 7.54 -1.45 -7.08
N LEU A 11 7.65 -2.13 -5.94
CA LEU A 11 8.77 -1.97 -5.03
C LEU A 11 9.97 -2.81 -5.42
N LYS A 12 9.78 -3.77 -6.31
CA LYS A 12 10.82 -4.72 -6.74
C LYS A 12 11.42 -5.47 -5.55
N LEU A 13 10.54 -5.84 -4.61
CA LEU A 13 10.94 -6.56 -3.41
C LEU A 13 10.33 -7.95 -3.38
N GLU A 14 11.05 -8.89 -2.81
CA GLU A 14 10.51 -10.20 -2.52
C GLU A 14 9.60 -10.12 -1.30
N SER A 15 8.58 -10.98 -1.28
CA SER A 15 7.60 -11.02 -0.20
C SER A 15 8.24 -11.17 1.17
N GLU A 16 9.24 -12.05 1.28
CA GLU A 16 9.93 -12.29 2.54
C GLU A 16 10.69 -11.06 3.04
N ALA A 17 11.36 -10.36 2.12
CA ALA A 17 12.07 -9.13 2.46
C ALA A 17 11.13 -8.05 2.95
N TYR A 18 9.99 -7.91 2.30
CA TYR A 18 8.99 -6.92 2.69
C TYR A 18 8.39 -7.24 4.06
N GLU A 19 8.10 -8.50 4.33
CA GLU A 19 7.57 -8.91 5.62
C GLU A 19 8.57 -8.70 6.74
N ALA A 20 9.85 -8.96 6.48
CA ALA A 20 10.90 -8.71 7.47
C ALA A 20 10.96 -7.22 7.84
N LEU A 21 10.87 -6.34 6.85
CA LEU A 21 10.86 -4.90 7.09
C LEU A 21 9.63 -4.47 7.90
N ARG A 22 8.48 -5.06 7.62
CA ARG A 22 7.25 -4.77 8.37
C ARG A 22 7.37 -5.17 9.83
N MET A 23 8.06 -6.27 10.11
CA MET A 23 8.27 -6.73 11.49
C MET A 23 9.20 -5.81 12.25
N GLU A 24 10.18 -5.22 11.57
CA GLU A 24 11.12 -4.30 12.20
C GLU A 24 10.56 -2.89 12.39
N ASP A 25 9.64 -2.48 11.52
CA ASP A 25 9.10 -1.13 11.52
C ASP A 25 7.59 -1.15 11.73
N PRO A 26 7.10 -0.86 12.95
CA PRO A 26 5.65 -0.84 13.23
C PRO A 26 4.90 0.17 12.37
N LEU A 27 5.53 1.28 12.01
CA LEU A 27 4.91 2.29 11.15
C LEU A 27 4.71 1.75 9.75
N LEU A 28 5.68 1.01 9.23
CA LEU A 28 5.54 0.37 7.92
C LEU A 28 4.41 -0.67 7.93
N SER A 29 4.30 -1.42 9.03
CA SER A 29 3.21 -2.39 9.18
C SER A 29 1.85 -1.70 9.16
N GLN A 30 1.73 -0.55 9.85
CA GLN A 30 0.49 0.22 9.86
C GLN A 30 0.17 0.77 8.47
N LEU A 31 1.16 1.30 7.76
CA LEU A 31 0.97 1.79 6.40
C LEU A 31 0.50 0.68 5.46
N ASN A 32 1.04 -0.51 5.63
CA ASN A 32 0.60 -1.66 4.83
C ASN A 32 -0.86 -2.00 5.07
N LYS A 33 -1.29 -2.00 6.33
CA LYS A 33 -2.69 -2.24 6.68
C LYS A 33 -3.60 -1.17 6.08
N ASP A 34 -3.19 0.07 6.17
CA ASP A 34 -3.95 1.19 5.62
C ASP A 34 -4.07 1.08 4.10
N TYR A 35 -2.98 0.70 3.44
CA TYR A 35 -2.97 0.50 1.99
C TYR A 35 -3.93 -0.61 1.58
N VAL A 36 -3.88 -1.74 2.25
CA VAL A 36 -4.77 -2.88 1.95
C VAL A 36 -6.23 -2.49 2.14
N ALA A 37 -6.53 -1.79 3.24
CA ALA A 37 -7.90 -1.34 3.51
C ALA A 37 -8.38 -0.35 2.44
N LYS A 38 -7.53 0.58 2.05
CA LYS A 38 -7.87 1.57 1.02
C LYS A 38 -8.07 0.90 -0.34
N ASP A 39 -7.24 -0.09 -0.68
CA ASP A 39 -7.37 -0.83 -1.93
C ASP A 39 -8.73 -1.53 -1.99
N LYS A 40 -9.18 -2.12 -0.89
CA LYS A 40 -10.50 -2.74 -0.82
C LYS A 40 -11.60 -1.71 -1.01
N GLU A 41 -11.46 -0.54 -0.41
CA GLU A 41 -12.44 0.54 -0.59
C GLU A 41 -12.55 0.96 -2.04
N VAL A 42 -11.41 1.08 -2.73
CA VAL A 42 -11.39 1.44 -4.15
C VAL A 42 -12.12 0.38 -4.97
N LEU A 43 -11.81 -0.89 -4.75
CA LEU A 43 -12.43 -1.99 -5.50
C LEU A 43 -13.93 -2.04 -5.29
N VAL A 44 -14.39 -1.86 -4.05
CA VAL A 44 -15.81 -1.86 -3.72
C VAL A 44 -16.50 -0.67 -4.38
N ALA A 45 -15.89 0.51 -4.32
CA ALA A 45 -16.45 1.71 -4.92
C ALA A 45 -16.59 1.56 -6.45
N GLU A 46 -15.59 1.00 -7.10
CA GLU A 46 -15.64 0.75 -8.54
C GLU A 46 -16.73 -0.25 -8.90
N LYS A 47 -16.84 -1.32 -8.13
CA LYS A 47 -17.82 -2.38 -8.35
C LYS A 47 -19.25 -1.89 -8.15
N ASN A 48 -19.46 -1.01 -7.17
CA ASN A 48 -20.79 -0.52 -6.82
C ASN A 48 -21.25 0.68 -7.68
N GLY A 49 -20.40 1.12 -8.60
CA GLY A 49 -20.75 2.26 -9.44
C GLY A 49 -20.80 3.58 -8.69
N THR A 50 -19.97 3.70 -7.64
CA THR A 50 -19.83 4.94 -6.89
C THR A 50 -19.36 6.07 -7.80
N GLY A 51 -19.81 7.29 -7.56
CA GLY A 51 -19.48 8.43 -8.42
C GLY A 51 -17.97 8.61 -8.64
N ASP A 52 -17.60 9.11 -9.82
CA ASP A 52 -16.22 9.27 -10.24
C ASP A 52 -15.38 10.09 -9.25
N ASP A 53 -15.96 11.14 -8.70
CA ASP A 53 -15.25 12.01 -7.74
C ASP A 53 -14.81 11.23 -6.51
N THR A 54 -15.69 10.38 -5.98
CA THR A 54 -15.37 9.56 -4.81
C THR A 54 -14.32 8.52 -5.15
N VAL A 55 -14.47 7.85 -6.29
CA VAL A 55 -13.49 6.84 -6.73
C VAL A 55 -12.12 7.47 -6.93
N ASN A 56 -12.06 8.62 -7.58
CA ASN A 56 -10.80 9.32 -7.81
C ASN A 56 -10.13 9.75 -6.51
N ARG A 57 -10.92 10.21 -5.54
CA ARG A 57 -10.39 10.57 -4.23
C ARG A 57 -9.78 9.34 -3.53
N LEU A 58 -10.47 8.22 -3.56
CA LEU A 58 -9.98 6.98 -2.95
C LEU A 58 -8.70 6.50 -3.63
N ARG A 59 -8.64 6.58 -4.95
CA ARG A 59 -7.44 6.21 -5.70
C ARG A 59 -6.27 7.10 -5.35
N LYS A 60 -6.51 8.38 -5.17
CA LYS A 60 -5.48 9.33 -4.78
C LYS A 60 -4.95 9.03 -3.39
N GLU A 61 -5.85 8.73 -2.44
CA GLU A 61 -5.47 8.35 -1.10
C GLU A 61 -4.63 7.07 -1.10
N ARG A 62 -5.03 6.09 -1.94
CA ARG A 62 -4.27 4.84 -2.08
C ARG A 62 -2.86 5.12 -2.61
N ALA A 63 -2.73 5.99 -3.60
CA ALA A 63 -1.44 6.36 -4.17
C ALA A 63 -0.54 7.04 -3.15
N LEU A 64 -1.10 7.90 -2.30
CA LEU A 64 -0.34 8.57 -1.23
C LEU A 64 0.19 7.57 -0.21
N LEU A 65 -0.63 6.57 0.15
CA LEU A 65 -0.18 5.52 1.05
C LEU A 65 0.96 4.71 0.45
N LYS A 66 0.86 4.39 -0.83
CA LYS A 66 1.92 3.69 -1.55
C LYS A 66 3.22 4.48 -1.54
N GLU A 67 3.14 5.79 -1.78
CA GLU A 67 4.32 6.65 -1.73
C GLU A 67 4.99 6.61 -0.37
N LYS A 68 4.22 6.67 0.70
CA LYS A 68 4.75 6.61 2.06
C LYS A 68 5.45 5.28 2.31
N ILE A 69 4.88 4.18 1.81
CA ILE A 69 5.49 2.87 1.93
C ILE A 69 6.83 2.82 1.18
N VAL A 70 6.85 3.32 -0.04
CA VAL A 70 8.07 3.37 -0.86
C VAL A 70 9.16 4.17 -0.16
N GLN A 71 8.81 5.34 0.39
CA GLN A 71 9.75 6.18 1.12
C GLN A 71 10.34 5.45 2.33
N LYS A 72 9.52 4.74 3.07
CA LYS A 72 9.98 3.97 4.22
C LYS A 72 10.96 2.88 3.81
N ILE A 73 10.65 2.18 2.74
CA ILE A 73 11.51 1.10 2.24
C ILE A 73 12.85 1.66 1.76
N GLU A 74 12.84 2.79 1.10
CA GLU A 74 14.07 3.42 0.64
C GLU A 74 14.96 3.86 1.80
N LEU A 75 14.36 4.33 2.89
CA LEU A 75 15.12 4.66 4.09
C LEU A 75 15.83 3.43 4.67
N HIS A 76 15.18 2.27 4.63
CA HIS A 76 15.80 1.03 5.07
C HIS A 76 16.93 0.57 4.15
N LYS A 77 16.82 0.88 2.86
CA LYS A 77 17.84 0.48 1.89
C LYS A 77 19.13 1.31 1.96
N LYS A 78 19.06 2.50 2.53
CA LYS A 78 20.21 3.41 2.60
C LYS A 78 21.21 3.04 3.67
N ASP A 79 20.90 2.08 4.48
CA ASP A 79 21.81 1.56 5.49
C ASP A 79 22.62 0.40 4.90
#